data_cf2f62d08ca43a15fb0d1aac777e431b
#
_entry.id   cf2f62d08ca43a15fb0d1aac777e431b
#
_cell.length_a   1.000
_cell.length_b   1.000
_cell.length_c   1.000
_cell.angle_alpha   90.00
_cell.angle_beta   90.00
_cell.angle_gamma   90.00
#
_symmetry.space_group_name_H-M   'P 1'
#
loop_
_entity.id
_entity.type
_entity.pdbx_description
1 polymer ?
#
loop_
_entity_poly.entity_id
_entity_poly.type
_entity_poly.pdbx_seq_one_letter_code
_entity_poly.pdbx_strand_id
1 'polypeptide(L)'
;MKKLLPFLILLAACSTETTTPSREIASSQRAISSAEEDFSWVEKLDFDKKTEEKYRSDKDEFDFSSSDESAHALIKESIASLPAAKLEETATKTDDPIMKMNIKCYQGKFDEALKIADDQYVKYRSNTSYWNQLGTCYFLKSDYAKAILFYNKSRDLDSKYIPPVNNLGVVYQKQGKFQKALAAFKLAADLNTFSVTPTYNLAQLYLRFGTVGKALPIFQGLLKRSPKDTEVGSALASANLIKGDYQAAVDIYSRFDKATLAMPSVGLNYAVALKLLNRPIDAQTVLGNVTASMGAISEYAQKVDKFIRK
;
A
#
# COMPACT_ATOMS: atom_id res chain seq x y z
N MET A 1 -18.57 -28.84 -15.19
CA MET A 1 -17.92 -28.32 -14.00
C MET A 1 -16.48 -27.94 -14.38
N LYS A 2 -16.25 -26.70 -14.80
CA LYS A 2 -14.92 -26.22 -15.16
C LYS A 2 -14.21 -25.83 -13.84
N LYS A 3 -13.16 -26.59 -13.48
CA LYS A 3 -12.28 -26.23 -12.38
C LYS A 3 -11.56 -24.94 -12.77
N LEU A 4 -11.98 -23.83 -12.21
CA LEU A 4 -11.22 -22.59 -12.21
C LEU A 4 -9.92 -22.85 -11.45
N LEU A 5 -8.79 -22.85 -12.15
CA LEU A 5 -7.49 -22.70 -11.50
C LEU A 5 -7.51 -21.36 -10.73
N PRO A 6 -7.00 -21.34 -9.51
CA PRO A 6 -6.80 -20.08 -8.81
C PRO A 6 -5.67 -19.32 -9.51
N PHE A 7 -6.02 -18.48 -10.46
CA PHE A 7 -5.11 -17.45 -10.95
C PHE A 7 -4.88 -16.48 -9.78
N LEU A 8 -3.70 -16.59 -9.17
CA LEU A 8 -3.22 -15.55 -8.27
C LEU A 8 -3.02 -14.30 -9.13
N ILE A 9 -4.04 -13.45 -9.17
CA ILE A 9 -3.92 -12.11 -9.73
C ILE A 9 -2.92 -11.40 -8.84
N LEU A 10 -1.78 -11.02 -9.41
CA LEU A 10 -0.81 -10.17 -8.74
C LEU A 10 -1.48 -8.81 -8.50
N LEU A 11 -2.07 -8.69 -7.33
CA LEU A 11 -2.31 -7.37 -6.74
C LEU A 11 -0.93 -6.73 -6.64
N ALA A 12 -0.79 -5.50 -7.08
CA ALA A 12 0.45 -4.75 -7.03
C ALA A 12 0.96 -4.63 -5.58
N ALA A 13 1.51 -5.73 -5.07
CA ALA A 13 2.37 -5.71 -3.91
C ALA A 13 3.77 -5.50 -4.44
N CYS A 14 4.44 -4.42 -4.06
CA CYS A 14 5.85 -4.20 -4.30
C CYS A 14 6.61 -5.52 -4.12
N SER A 15 6.97 -6.17 -5.24
CA SER A 15 7.81 -7.34 -5.24
C SER A 15 9.25 -6.87 -5.08
N THR A 16 9.77 -6.97 -3.87
CA THR A 16 11.20 -7.08 -3.66
C THR A 16 11.54 -8.56 -3.58
N GLU A 17 12.56 -8.96 -4.33
CA GLU A 17 13.11 -10.29 -4.40
C GLU A 17 13.33 -10.90 -3.01
N THR A 18 12.86 -12.14 -2.84
CA THR A 18 13.11 -12.94 -1.65
C THR A 18 14.54 -13.47 -1.68
N THR A 19 15.47 -12.76 -1.03
CA THR A 19 16.70 -13.38 -0.56
C THR A 19 16.39 -14.17 0.72
N THR A 20 16.77 -15.45 0.74
CA THR A 20 16.69 -16.32 1.91
C THR A 20 17.41 -15.72 3.12
N PRO A 21 16.78 -15.63 4.27
CA PRO A 21 17.41 -15.03 5.46
C PRO A 21 18.50 -15.93 6.02
N SER A 22 19.69 -15.37 6.21
CA SER A 22 20.82 -16.01 6.86
C SER A 22 20.57 -16.24 8.36
N ARG A 23 21.31 -17.20 8.92
CA ARG A 23 21.20 -17.73 10.31
C ARG A 23 21.24 -16.68 11.45
N GLU A 24 21.71 -15.46 11.20
CA GLU A 24 21.75 -14.35 12.18
C GLU A 24 20.37 -13.76 12.52
N ILE A 25 19.40 -13.89 11.60
CA ILE A 25 18.02 -13.41 11.84
C ILE A 25 17.31 -14.28 12.89
N ALA A 26 17.68 -15.55 13.02
CA ALA A 26 17.04 -16.46 13.98
C ALA A 26 17.43 -16.16 15.45
N SER A 27 18.58 -15.54 15.72
CA SER A 27 18.99 -15.14 17.06
C SER A 27 18.34 -13.84 17.53
N SER A 28 18.14 -12.89 16.62
CA SER A 28 17.39 -11.65 16.91
C SER A 28 15.89 -11.89 17.08
N GLN A 29 15.32 -12.88 16.40
CA GLN A 29 13.91 -13.26 16.61
C GLN A 29 13.64 -13.84 17.99
N ARG A 30 14.60 -14.54 18.63
CA ARG A 30 14.47 -15.04 20.01
C ARG A 30 14.54 -13.94 21.07
N ALA A 31 15.30 -12.89 20.87
CA ALA A 31 15.35 -11.74 21.77
C ALA A 31 14.11 -10.85 21.69
N ILE A 32 13.45 -10.83 20.51
CA ILE A 32 12.22 -10.06 20.27
C ILE A 32 10.97 -10.80 20.79
N SER A 33 11.01 -12.13 20.91
CA SER A 33 9.88 -12.91 21.45
C SER A 33 9.69 -12.76 22.95
N SER A 34 10.61 -12.12 23.67
CA SER A 34 10.50 -11.86 25.12
C SER A 34 9.97 -10.45 25.45
N ALA A 35 9.95 -9.53 24.48
CA ALA A 35 9.15 -8.33 24.57
C ALA A 35 7.77 -8.70 23.99
N GLU A 36 6.84 -9.14 24.84
CA GLU A 36 5.44 -9.26 24.46
C GLU A 36 4.99 -7.89 23.95
N GLU A 37 5.01 -7.74 22.62
CA GLU A 37 4.41 -6.58 21.98
C GLU A 37 2.96 -6.55 22.46
N ASP A 38 2.56 -5.51 23.17
CA ASP A 38 1.20 -5.35 23.64
C ASP A 38 0.24 -5.15 22.46
N PHE A 39 -0.26 -6.28 21.95
CA PHE A 39 -1.31 -6.31 20.93
C PHE A 39 -2.71 -6.42 21.55
N SER A 40 -2.84 -6.28 22.85
CA SER A 40 -4.13 -6.37 23.55
C SER A 40 -5.18 -5.40 23.00
N TRP A 41 -4.74 -4.29 22.38
CA TRP A 41 -5.61 -3.37 21.70
C TRP A 41 -6.24 -3.95 20.41
N VAL A 42 -5.54 -4.86 19.70
CA VAL A 42 -6.09 -5.53 18.50
C VAL A 42 -7.15 -6.56 18.91
N GLU A 43 -6.95 -7.27 20.03
CA GLU A 43 -7.89 -8.24 20.57
C GLU A 43 -9.14 -7.57 21.17
N LYS A 44 -9.00 -6.32 21.64
CA LYS A 44 -10.10 -5.50 22.16
C LYS A 44 -10.92 -4.80 21.07
N LEU A 45 -10.51 -4.88 19.80
CA LEU A 45 -11.29 -4.34 18.70
C LEU A 45 -12.51 -5.24 18.46
N ASP A 46 -13.65 -4.79 18.94
CA ASP A 46 -14.95 -5.38 18.60
C ASP A 46 -15.30 -4.96 17.16
N PHE A 47 -15.06 -5.88 16.20
CA PHE A 47 -15.26 -5.63 14.78
C PHE A 47 -16.74 -5.44 14.39
N ASP A 48 -17.68 -5.70 15.30
CA ASP A 48 -19.12 -5.65 15.07
C ASP A 48 -19.80 -4.39 15.63
N LYS A 49 -19.12 -3.63 16.50
CA LYS A 49 -19.65 -2.35 16.97
C LYS A 49 -19.44 -1.23 15.96
N LYS A 50 -20.54 -0.78 15.36
CA LYS A 50 -20.61 0.53 14.69
C LYS A 50 -20.36 1.61 15.74
N THR A 51 -19.17 2.16 15.79
CA THR A 51 -18.91 3.41 16.48
C THR A 51 -19.52 4.54 15.66
N GLU A 52 -20.77 4.90 15.96
CA GLU A 52 -21.42 6.14 15.49
C GLU A 52 -20.87 7.34 16.28
N GLU A 53 -19.61 7.68 16.11
CA GLU A 53 -19.14 9.01 16.47
C GLU A 53 -18.67 9.72 15.20
N LYS A 54 -19.52 10.64 14.73
CA LYS A 54 -19.20 11.62 13.70
C LYS A 54 -18.06 12.50 14.20
N TYR A 55 -16.82 12.15 13.85
CA TYR A 55 -15.71 13.08 13.98
C TYR A 55 -15.65 13.95 12.73
N ARG A 56 -16.18 15.19 12.85
CA ARG A 56 -15.72 16.32 12.07
C ARG A 56 -14.49 16.87 12.80
N SER A 57 -13.30 16.59 12.30
CA SER A 57 -12.12 17.35 12.61
C SER A 57 -12.18 18.64 11.77
N ASP A 58 -12.57 19.76 12.38
CA ASP A 58 -12.59 21.07 11.71
C ASP A 58 -11.17 21.66 11.54
N LYS A 59 -10.14 20.85 11.72
CA LYS A 59 -8.74 21.21 11.54
C LYS A 59 -7.97 20.10 10.85
N ASP A 60 -8.39 19.74 9.64
CA ASP A 60 -7.46 19.13 8.70
C ASP A 60 -6.51 20.23 8.21
N GLU A 61 -5.42 20.42 8.92
CA GLU A 61 -4.30 21.30 8.54
C GLU A 61 -3.60 20.82 7.24
N PHE A 62 -4.16 19.85 6.55
CA PHE A 62 -3.66 19.31 5.30
C PHE A 62 -4.60 19.70 4.18
N ASP A 63 -4.24 20.81 3.53
CA ASP A 63 -4.85 21.24 2.28
C ASP A 63 -4.60 20.16 1.20
N PHE A 64 -5.64 19.37 0.92
CA PHE A 64 -5.63 18.35 -0.12
C PHE A 64 -5.58 18.93 -1.54
N SER A 65 -5.61 20.25 -1.67
CA SER A 65 -5.53 20.97 -2.95
C SER A 65 -4.11 21.21 -3.42
N SER A 66 -3.07 20.94 -2.60
CA SER A 66 -1.68 21.13 -3.03
C SER A 66 -1.29 20.11 -4.09
N SER A 67 -0.80 20.60 -5.21
CA SER A 67 -0.41 19.84 -6.39
C SER A 67 0.87 19.00 -6.22
N ASP A 68 1.44 18.91 -5.02
CA ASP A 68 2.67 18.17 -4.75
C ASP A 68 2.38 16.79 -4.13
N GLU A 69 2.00 15.84 -4.99
CA GLU A 69 1.73 14.45 -4.62
C GLU A 69 2.92 13.75 -3.94
N SER A 70 4.16 14.19 -4.21
CA SER A 70 5.36 13.59 -3.64
C SER A 70 5.57 14.01 -2.18
N ALA A 71 5.34 15.27 -1.84
CA ALA A 71 5.37 15.73 -0.45
C ALA A 71 4.28 15.03 0.37
N HIS A 72 3.10 14.83 -0.21
CA HIS A 72 2.03 14.09 0.42
C HIS A 72 2.38 12.63 0.71
N ALA A 73 3.04 11.93 -0.21
CA ALA A 73 3.46 10.54 0.01
C ALA A 73 4.49 10.41 1.13
N LEU A 74 5.35 11.43 1.33
CA LEU A 74 6.37 11.44 2.39
C LEU A 74 5.81 11.69 3.79
N ILE A 75 4.71 12.44 3.91
CA ILE A 75 4.17 12.85 5.22
C ILE A 75 2.91 12.09 5.62
N LYS A 76 2.25 11.40 4.68
CA LYS A 76 0.97 10.73 4.93
C LYS A 76 1.08 9.25 5.27
N GLU A 77 -0.06 8.64 5.30
CA GLU A 77 -0.38 7.26 5.64
C GLU A 77 0.30 6.23 4.72
N SER A 78 0.95 6.67 3.65
CA SER A 78 1.43 5.81 2.59
C SER A 78 2.94 5.64 2.67
N ILE A 79 3.39 4.39 2.82
CA ILE A 79 4.78 4.01 2.59
C ILE A 79 4.89 3.70 1.09
N ALA A 80 5.11 4.73 0.29
CA ALA A 80 5.17 4.62 -1.16
C ALA A 80 6.61 4.62 -1.67
N SER A 81 6.83 3.97 -2.81
CA SER A 81 8.07 4.13 -3.56
C SER A 81 8.00 5.44 -4.36
N LEU A 82 8.97 6.32 -4.15
CA LEU A 82 9.06 7.60 -4.86
C LEU A 82 10.25 7.60 -5.82
N PRO A 83 10.10 8.17 -7.02
CA PRO A 83 11.20 8.34 -7.96
C PRO A 83 12.32 9.20 -7.35
N ALA A 84 13.58 8.82 -7.59
CA ALA A 84 14.75 9.52 -7.04
C ALA A 84 14.76 11.01 -7.40
N ALA A 85 14.35 11.37 -8.63
CA ALA A 85 14.28 12.76 -9.06
C ALA A 85 13.30 13.60 -8.22
N LYS A 86 12.13 13.03 -7.85
CA LYS A 86 11.18 13.71 -6.98
C LYS A 86 11.68 13.86 -5.55
N LEU A 87 12.44 12.89 -5.05
CA LEU A 87 13.08 12.97 -3.72
C LEU A 87 14.11 14.10 -3.68
N GLU A 88 14.95 14.23 -4.71
CA GLU A 88 15.93 15.32 -4.80
C GLU A 88 15.24 16.68 -4.94
N GLU A 89 14.23 16.80 -5.77
CA GLU A 89 13.44 18.02 -5.90
C GLU A 89 12.81 18.45 -4.57
N THR A 90 12.21 17.49 -3.83
CA THR A 90 11.63 17.78 -2.52
C THR A 90 12.70 18.16 -1.50
N ALA A 91 13.88 17.53 -1.55
CA ALA A 91 15.00 17.84 -0.66
C ALA A 91 15.50 19.28 -0.80
N THR A 92 15.46 19.83 -2.01
CA THR A 92 15.89 21.22 -2.27
C THR A 92 14.86 22.27 -1.84
N LYS A 93 13.59 21.86 -1.72
CA LYS A 93 12.47 22.77 -1.43
C LYS A 93 12.07 22.84 0.05
N THR A 94 12.56 21.92 0.88
CA THR A 94 12.13 21.82 2.27
C THR A 94 13.24 22.19 3.25
N ASP A 95 12.89 22.96 4.28
CA ASP A 95 13.71 23.21 5.47
C ASP A 95 13.28 22.39 6.68
N ASP A 96 12.14 21.69 6.58
CA ASP A 96 11.64 20.83 7.65
C ASP A 96 12.59 19.65 7.90
N PRO A 97 13.19 19.54 9.11
CA PRO A 97 14.12 18.44 9.41
C PRO A 97 13.45 17.07 9.41
N ILE A 98 12.15 16.96 9.76
CA ILE A 98 11.42 15.68 9.70
C ILE A 98 11.28 15.24 8.24
N MET A 99 10.98 16.17 7.34
CA MET A 99 10.91 15.89 5.91
C MET A 99 12.29 15.50 5.37
N LYS A 100 13.36 16.22 5.74
CA LYS A 100 14.73 15.87 5.35
C LYS A 100 15.12 14.47 5.81
N MET A 101 14.81 14.12 7.07
CA MET A 101 15.01 12.77 7.61
C MET A 101 14.31 11.73 6.73
N ASN A 102 13.05 11.97 6.42
CA ASN A 102 12.23 11.03 5.65
C ASN A 102 12.77 10.83 4.22
N ILE A 103 13.16 11.91 3.54
CA ILE A 103 13.79 11.86 2.23
C ILE A 103 15.07 11.01 2.27
N LYS A 104 15.92 11.19 3.28
CA LYS A 104 17.13 10.37 3.45
C LYS A 104 16.81 8.89 3.62
N CYS A 105 15.75 8.56 4.36
CA CYS A 105 15.29 7.18 4.50
C CYS A 105 14.85 6.57 3.16
N TYR A 106 14.09 7.32 2.35
CA TYR A 106 13.68 6.88 1.01
C TYR A 106 14.85 6.75 0.02
N GLN A 107 15.93 7.52 0.24
CA GLN A 107 17.18 7.39 -0.51
C GLN A 107 18.08 6.23 -0.02
N GLY A 108 17.68 5.51 1.03
CA GLY A 108 18.50 4.46 1.66
C GLY A 108 19.67 4.99 2.50
N LYS A 109 19.75 6.31 2.72
CA LYS A 109 20.80 6.97 3.52
C LYS A 109 20.43 6.96 5.01
N PHE A 110 20.28 5.75 5.56
CA PHE A 110 19.70 5.57 6.90
C PHE A 110 20.52 6.21 8.02
N ASP A 111 21.86 6.15 7.94
CA ASP A 111 22.70 6.73 8.99
C ASP A 111 22.59 8.25 9.06
N GLU A 112 22.50 8.92 7.88
CA GLU A 112 22.25 10.36 7.81
C GLU A 112 20.86 10.70 8.37
N ALA A 113 19.85 9.90 8.02
CA ALA A 113 18.48 10.08 8.48
C ALA A 113 18.37 9.94 10.00
N LEU A 114 18.98 8.89 10.57
CA LEU A 114 18.94 8.63 12.01
C LEU A 114 19.74 9.70 12.79
N LYS A 115 20.82 10.21 12.24
CA LYS A 115 21.52 11.37 12.82
C LYS A 115 20.62 12.60 12.90
N ILE A 116 19.86 12.90 11.82
CA ILE A 116 18.87 14.00 11.85
C ILE A 116 17.82 13.73 12.93
N ALA A 117 17.35 12.48 13.06
CA ALA A 117 16.40 12.12 14.10
C ALA A 117 16.95 12.43 15.51
N ASP A 118 18.17 11.98 15.79
CA ASP A 118 18.83 12.19 17.10
C ASP A 118 19.02 13.68 17.40
N ASP A 119 19.52 14.45 16.42
CA ASP A 119 19.74 15.90 16.57
C ASP A 119 18.41 16.65 16.84
N GLN A 120 17.30 16.14 16.35
CA GLN A 120 15.99 16.76 16.48
C GLN A 120 15.12 16.18 17.63
N TYR A 121 15.58 15.13 18.31
CA TYR A 121 14.82 14.40 19.32
C TYR A 121 14.22 15.32 20.42
N VAL A 122 15.05 16.18 21.01
CA VAL A 122 14.60 17.06 22.11
C VAL A 122 13.45 17.94 21.69
N LYS A 123 13.49 18.47 20.47
CA LYS A 123 12.49 19.36 19.90
C LYS A 123 11.19 18.64 19.53
N TYR A 124 11.31 17.40 18.97
CA TYR A 124 10.18 16.72 18.35
C TYR A 124 9.69 15.48 19.13
N ARG A 125 10.23 15.16 20.30
CA ARG A 125 9.83 13.98 21.09
C ARG A 125 8.34 13.87 21.44
N SER A 126 7.61 14.99 21.42
CA SER A 126 6.16 15.05 21.64
C SER A 126 5.38 15.19 20.33
N ASN A 127 6.03 15.10 19.18
CA ASN A 127 5.38 15.25 17.87
C ASN A 127 5.06 13.86 17.29
N THR A 128 3.78 13.62 17.02
CA THR A 128 3.29 12.35 16.47
C THR A 128 3.89 12.03 15.10
N SER A 129 3.98 13.04 14.22
CA SER A 129 4.54 12.86 12.88
C SER A 129 6.02 12.46 12.92
N TYR A 130 6.80 13.02 13.86
CA TYR A 130 8.20 12.64 14.04
C TYR A 130 8.37 11.14 14.28
N TRP A 131 7.60 10.58 15.20
CA TRP A 131 7.68 9.15 15.52
C TRP A 131 7.14 8.28 14.38
N ASN A 132 6.09 8.73 13.70
CA ASN A 132 5.58 8.04 12.53
C ASN A 132 6.63 7.97 11.42
N GLN A 133 7.30 9.09 11.12
CA GLN A 133 8.33 9.11 10.06
C GLN A 133 9.59 8.33 10.47
N LEU A 134 9.95 8.34 11.76
CA LEU A 134 11.03 7.49 12.25
C LEU A 134 10.66 6.00 12.11
N GLY A 135 9.41 5.62 12.40
CA GLY A 135 8.88 4.28 12.12
C GLY A 135 8.99 3.91 10.64
N THR A 136 8.64 4.84 9.74
CA THR A 136 8.78 4.64 8.29
C THR A 136 10.23 4.43 7.88
N CYS A 137 11.17 5.14 8.49
CA CYS A 137 12.58 4.96 8.25
C CYS A 137 13.04 3.53 8.58
N TYR A 138 12.66 3.03 9.75
CA TYR A 138 12.98 1.65 10.15
C TYR A 138 12.25 0.60 9.30
N PHE A 139 11.02 0.89 8.84
CA PHE A 139 10.33 0.03 7.89
C PHE A 139 11.11 -0.10 6.57
N LEU A 140 11.58 1.02 6.01
CA LEU A 140 12.38 1.03 4.78
C LEU A 140 13.72 0.32 4.96
N LYS A 141 14.31 0.39 6.19
CA LYS A 141 15.49 -0.38 6.58
C LYS A 141 15.21 -1.88 6.80
N SER A 142 13.93 -2.30 6.69
CA SER A 142 13.47 -3.66 6.99
C SER A 142 13.58 -4.08 8.47
N ASP A 143 13.81 -3.14 9.38
CA ASP A 143 13.74 -3.36 10.83
C ASP A 143 12.30 -3.18 11.32
N TYR A 144 11.48 -4.20 11.06
CA TYR A 144 10.06 -4.15 11.37
C TYR A 144 9.76 -4.06 12.87
N ALA A 145 10.64 -4.57 13.72
CA ALA A 145 10.46 -4.48 15.18
C ALA A 145 10.53 -3.03 15.65
N LYS A 146 11.56 -2.28 15.22
CA LYS A 146 11.66 -0.86 15.54
C LYS A 146 10.59 -0.01 14.83
N ALA A 147 10.22 -0.38 13.61
CA ALA A 147 9.12 0.29 12.92
C ALA A 147 7.82 0.22 13.77
N ILE A 148 7.45 -0.97 14.25
CA ILE A 148 6.29 -1.16 15.13
C ILE A 148 6.41 -0.35 16.41
N LEU A 149 7.58 -0.36 17.06
CA LEU A 149 7.84 0.41 18.27
C LEU A 149 7.54 1.91 18.06
N PHE A 150 8.07 2.51 16.99
CA PHE A 150 7.92 3.92 16.74
C PHE A 150 6.53 4.31 16.23
N TYR A 151 5.87 3.46 15.44
CA TYR A 151 4.46 3.66 15.09
C TYR A 151 3.55 3.61 16.32
N ASN A 152 3.78 2.66 17.24
CA ASN A 152 3.05 2.64 18.51
C ASN A 152 3.31 3.89 19.34
N LYS A 153 4.57 4.35 19.43
CA LYS A 153 4.89 5.60 20.12
C LYS A 153 4.17 6.81 19.51
N SER A 154 4.06 6.87 18.19
CA SER A 154 3.28 7.91 17.49
C SER A 154 1.79 7.84 17.87
N ARG A 155 1.20 6.65 17.82
CA ARG A 155 -0.20 6.40 18.20
C ARG A 155 -0.49 6.74 19.67
N ASP A 156 0.45 6.43 20.57
CA ASP A 156 0.28 6.68 22.00
C ASP A 156 0.31 8.18 22.33
N LEU A 157 0.95 9.01 21.50
CA LEU A 157 0.92 10.46 21.62
C LEU A 157 -0.41 11.05 21.12
N ASP A 158 -0.99 10.46 20.08
CA ASP A 158 -2.30 10.84 19.55
C ASP A 158 -2.98 9.62 18.93
N SER A 159 -3.95 9.07 19.63
CA SER A 159 -4.72 7.90 19.20
C SER A 159 -5.62 8.14 17.98
N LYS A 160 -5.85 9.41 17.62
CA LYS A 160 -6.64 9.82 16.46
C LYS A 160 -5.77 10.06 15.22
N TYR A 161 -4.48 10.09 15.37
CA TYR A 161 -3.54 10.25 14.27
C TYR A 161 -3.48 8.94 13.45
N ILE A 162 -4.04 8.96 12.26
CA ILE A 162 -4.30 7.78 11.42
C ILE A 162 -3.02 7.14 10.83
N PRO A 163 -2.02 7.92 10.36
CA PRO A 163 -0.87 7.37 9.63
C PRO A 163 -0.16 6.20 10.33
N PRO A 164 0.18 6.24 11.63
CA PRO A 164 0.87 5.13 12.28
C PRO A 164 0.00 3.86 12.35
N VAL A 165 -1.33 3.99 12.46
CA VAL A 165 -2.25 2.85 12.50
C VAL A 165 -2.28 2.14 11.14
N ASN A 166 -2.40 2.91 10.04
CA ASN A 166 -2.30 2.37 8.70
C ASN A 166 -0.92 1.72 8.44
N ASN A 167 0.15 2.38 8.84
CA ASN A 167 1.52 1.90 8.64
C ASN A 167 1.82 0.63 9.44
N LEU A 168 1.25 0.47 10.65
CA LEU A 168 1.26 -0.81 11.36
C LEU A 168 0.60 -1.92 10.53
N GLY A 169 -0.54 -1.63 9.89
CA GLY A 169 -1.19 -2.55 8.97
C GLY A 169 -0.26 -3.00 7.84
N VAL A 170 0.48 -2.06 7.24
CA VAL A 170 1.47 -2.35 6.18
C VAL A 170 2.61 -3.24 6.70
N VAL A 171 3.14 -2.94 7.90
CA VAL A 171 4.19 -3.79 8.52
C VAL A 171 3.67 -5.20 8.77
N TYR A 172 2.48 -5.35 9.35
CA TYR A 172 1.89 -6.66 9.60
C TYR A 172 1.63 -7.45 8.32
N GLN A 173 1.19 -6.77 7.26
CA GLN A 173 1.01 -7.38 5.95
C GLN A 173 2.35 -7.89 5.38
N LYS A 174 3.43 -7.13 5.51
CA LYS A 174 4.79 -7.55 5.11
C LYS A 174 5.30 -8.76 5.91
N GLN A 175 4.93 -8.85 7.18
CA GLN A 175 5.25 -10.00 8.03
C GLN A 175 4.33 -11.21 7.84
N GLY A 176 3.33 -11.14 6.94
CA GLY A 176 2.33 -12.20 6.77
C GLY A 176 1.29 -12.30 7.90
N LYS A 177 1.27 -11.35 8.83
CA LYS A 177 0.33 -11.28 9.95
C LYS A 177 -0.99 -10.62 9.50
N PHE A 178 -1.70 -11.28 8.58
CA PHE A 178 -2.81 -10.65 7.84
C PHE A 178 -4.02 -10.29 8.70
N GLN A 179 -4.30 -11.03 9.77
CA GLN A 179 -5.38 -10.69 10.72
C GLN A 179 -5.09 -9.36 11.42
N LYS A 180 -3.83 -9.16 11.88
CA LYS A 180 -3.40 -7.89 12.48
C LYS A 180 -3.41 -6.75 11.46
N ALA A 181 -3.01 -7.02 10.22
CA ALA A 181 -3.09 -6.04 9.13
C ALA A 181 -4.54 -5.62 8.86
N LEU A 182 -5.47 -6.59 8.81
CA LEU A 182 -6.89 -6.33 8.62
C LEU A 182 -7.46 -5.45 9.73
N ALA A 183 -7.13 -5.77 10.98
CA ALA A 183 -7.55 -5.00 12.14
C ALA A 183 -7.03 -3.55 12.08
N ALA A 184 -5.74 -3.38 11.78
CA ALA A 184 -5.12 -2.07 11.70
C ALA A 184 -5.70 -1.22 10.56
N PHE A 185 -5.87 -1.78 9.35
CA PHE A 185 -6.48 -1.04 8.24
C PHE A 185 -7.95 -0.68 8.50
N LYS A 186 -8.71 -1.60 9.13
CA LYS A 186 -10.10 -1.31 9.51
C LYS A 186 -10.15 -0.17 10.52
N LEU A 187 -9.34 -0.23 11.59
CA LEU A 187 -9.27 0.84 12.58
C LEU A 187 -8.89 2.18 11.93
N ALA A 188 -7.87 2.20 11.06
CA ALA A 188 -7.45 3.42 10.38
C ALA A 188 -8.55 3.99 9.47
N ALA A 189 -9.30 3.12 8.75
CA ALA A 189 -10.43 3.54 7.94
C ALA A 189 -11.62 4.04 8.78
N ASP A 190 -11.86 3.45 9.95
CA ASP A 190 -12.95 3.85 10.85
C ASP A 190 -12.63 5.18 11.56
N LEU A 191 -11.34 5.49 11.83
CA LEU A 191 -10.91 6.77 12.40
C LEU A 191 -11.20 7.95 11.45
N ASN A 192 -11.12 7.74 10.15
CA ASN A 192 -11.54 8.73 9.14
C ASN A 192 -12.05 8.04 7.88
N THR A 193 -13.36 8.05 7.72
CA THR A 193 -14.05 7.42 6.58
C THR A 193 -13.77 8.11 5.23
N PHE A 194 -13.19 9.30 5.24
CA PHE A 194 -12.75 10.01 4.04
C PHE A 194 -11.31 9.68 3.65
N SER A 195 -10.53 9.05 4.54
CA SER A 195 -9.15 8.65 4.21
C SER A 195 -9.14 7.57 3.13
N VAL A 196 -8.44 7.86 2.03
CA VAL A 196 -8.37 6.96 0.87
C VAL A 196 -7.45 5.79 1.15
N THR A 197 -6.26 6.04 1.67
CA THR A 197 -5.20 5.03 1.80
C THR A 197 -5.57 3.84 2.69
N PRO A 198 -6.01 4.01 3.95
CA PRO A 198 -6.38 2.85 4.76
C PRO A 198 -7.60 2.11 4.22
N THR A 199 -8.57 2.84 3.65
CA THR A 199 -9.75 2.25 3.01
C THR A 199 -9.37 1.42 1.78
N TYR A 200 -8.45 1.91 0.97
CA TYR A 200 -7.88 1.19 -0.16
C TYR A 200 -7.11 -0.06 0.30
N ASN A 201 -6.22 0.07 1.28
CA ASN A 201 -5.45 -1.04 1.82
C ASN A 201 -6.36 -2.14 2.41
N LEU A 202 -7.43 -1.75 3.09
CA LEU A 202 -8.45 -2.66 3.60
C LEU A 202 -9.11 -3.45 2.45
N ALA A 203 -9.53 -2.76 1.38
CA ALA A 203 -10.15 -3.39 0.23
C ALA A 203 -9.17 -4.31 -0.52
N GLN A 204 -7.92 -3.92 -0.66
CA GLN A 204 -6.86 -4.75 -1.24
C GLN A 204 -6.66 -6.04 -0.43
N LEU A 205 -6.70 -5.95 0.89
CA LEU A 205 -6.58 -7.12 1.74
C LEU A 205 -7.79 -8.06 1.60
N TYR A 206 -9.02 -7.52 1.53
CA TYR A 206 -10.21 -8.32 1.23
C TYR A 206 -10.11 -9.02 -0.13
N LEU A 207 -9.61 -8.30 -1.14
CA LEU A 207 -9.43 -8.88 -2.48
C LEU A 207 -8.40 -10.01 -2.48
N ARG A 208 -7.28 -9.82 -1.77
CA ARG A 208 -6.23 -10.84 -1.60
C ARG A 208 -6.78 -12.15 -1.03
N PHE A 209 -7.75 -12.08 -0.11
CA PHE A 209 -8.39 -13.25 0.50
C PHE A 209 -9.68 -13.70 -0.20
N GLY A 210 -9.92 -13.23 -1.43
CA GLY A 210 -11.07 -13.63 -2.21
C GLY A 210 -12.42 -13.10 -1.70
N THR A 211 -12.42 -12.22 -0.72
CA THR A 211 -13.63 -11.58 -0.17
C THR A 211 -14.07 -10.42 -1.07
N VAL A 212 -14.29 -10.73 -2.36
CA VAL A 212 -14.59 -9.73 -3.41
C VAL A 212 -15.84 -8.92 -3.08
N GLY A 213 -16.85 -9.55 -2.45
CA GLY A 213 -18.08 -8.88 -2.05
C GLY A 213 -17.88 -7.72 -1.07
N LYS A 214 -16.81 -7.76 -0.24
CA LYS A 214 -16.43 -6.65 0.65
C LYS A 214 -15.55 -5.62 -0.05
N ALA A 215 -14.68 -6.05 -0.96
CA ALA A 215 -13.75 -5.16 -1.66
C ALA A 215 -14.44 -4.27 -2.71
N LEU A 216 -15.35 -4.84 -3.51
CA LEU A 216 -16.01 -4.15 -4.61
C LEU A 216 -16.69 -2.83 -4.21
N PRO A 217 -17.60 -2.79 -3.20
CA PRO A 217 -18.27 -1.54 -2.83
C PRO A 217 -17.29 -0.48 -2.33
N ILE A 218 -16.17 -0.89 -1.71
CA ILE A 218 -15.13 0.03 -1.25
C ILE A 218 -14.43 0.67 -2.46
N PHE A 219 -13.94 -0.12 -3.41
CA PHE A 219 -13.28 0.43 -4.61
C PHE A 219 -14.23 1.28 -5.46
N GLN A 220 -15.51 0.88 -5.58
CA GLN A 220 -16.52 1.69 -6.25
C GLN A 220 -16.71 3.05 -5.57
N GLY A 221 -16.78 3.07 -4.24
CA GLY A 221 -16.89 4.28 -3.46
C GLY A 221 -15.66 5.19 -3.61
N LEU A 222 -14.45 4.61 -3.60
CA LEU A 222 -13.20 5.34 -3.82
C LEU A 222 -13.15 5.93 -5.23
N LEU A 223 -13.44 5.14 -6.26
CA LEU A 223 -13.41 5.60 -7.64
C LEU A 223 -14.47 6.67 -7.94
N LYS A 224 -15.64 6.60 -7.28
CA LYS A 224 -16.67 7.65 -7.38
C LYS A 224 -16.16 9.00 -6.84
N ARG A 225 -15.32 8.97 -5.79
CA ARG A 225 -14.72 10.19 -5.23
C ARG A 225 -13.57 10.73 -6.08
N SER A 226 -12.79 9.83 -6.70
CA SER A 226 -11.65 10.18 -7.55
C SER A 226 -11.73 9.41 -8.88
N PRO A 227 -12.56 9.87 -9.84
CA PRO A 227 -12.84 9.11 -11.08
C PRO A 227 -11.64 8.89 -11.99
N LYS A 228 -10.56 9.66 -11.82
CA LYS A 228 -9.33 9.57 -12.61
C LYS A 228 -8.22 8.78 -11.91
N ASP A 229 -8.48 8.26 -10.70
CA ASP A 229 -7.49 7.48 -9.96
C ASP A 229 -7.29 6.12 -10.64
N THR A 230 -6.17 5.97 -11.33
CA THR A 230 -5.83 4.77 -12.10
C THR A 230 -5.49 3.59 -11.19
N GLU A 231 -4.99 3.82 -9.98
CA GLU A 231 -4.68 2.77 -9.02
C GLU A 231 -5.98 2.15 -8.47
N VAL A 232 -6.91 2.99 -8.02
CA VAL A 232 -8.24 2.54 -7.57
C VAL A 232 -9.01 1.90 -8.72
N GLY A 233 -8.97 2.50 -9.92
CA GLY A 233 -9.60 1.94 -11.11
C GLY A 233 -9.06 0.55 -11.47
N SER A 234 -7.75 0.36 -11.43
CA SER A 234 -7.11 -0.94 -11.69
C SER A 234 -7.50 -1.97 -10.63
N ALA A 235 -7.57 -1.57 -9.36
CA ALA A 235 -8.01 -2.45 -8.29
C ALA A 235 -9.48 -2.89 -8.45
N LEU A 236 -10.37 -1.95 -8.83
CA LEU A 236 -11.77 -2.24 -9.13
C LEU A 236 -11.90 -3.18 -10.33
N ALA A 237 -11.15 -2.95 -11.40
CA ALA A 237 -11.14 -3.83 -12.57
C ALA A 237 -10.66 -5.24 -12.21
N SER A 238 -9.59 -5.35 -11.41
CA SER A 238 -9.10 -6.63 -10.89
C SER A 238 -10.15 -7.35 -10.02
N ALA A 239 -10.88 -6.61 -9.18
CA ALA A 239 -11.96 -7.16 -8.37
C ALA A 239 -13.12 -7.71 -9.24
N ASN A 240 -13.51 -6.99 -10.30
CA ASN A 240 -14.50 -7.47 -11.27
C ASN A 240 -13.99 -8.71 -12.02
N LEU A 241 -12.71 -8.74 -12.41
CA LEU A 241 -12.09 -9.90 -13.06
C LEU A 241 -12.17 -11.15 -12.16
N ILE A 242 -11.87 -11.01 -10.86
CA ILE A 242 -11.97 -12.11 -9.88
C ILE A 242 -13.43 -12.55 -9.69
N LYS A 243 -14.37 -11.60 -9.69
CA LYS A 243 -15.81 -11.89 -9.61
C LYS A 243 -16.33 -12.64 -10.83
N GLY A 244 -15.64 -12.56 -11.97
CA GLY A 244 -16.08 -13.11 -13.25
C GLY A 244 -16.84 -12.10 -14.12
N ASP A 245 -16.92 -10.85 -13.71
CA ASP A 245 -17.51 -9.75 -14.49
C ASP A 245 -16.44 -9.14 -15.42
N TYR A 246 -16.10 -9.92 -16.46
CA TYR A 246 -15.02 -9.58 -17.38
C TYR A 246 -15.32 -8.32 -18.20
N GLN A 247 -16.61 -8.09 -18.53
CA GLN A 247 -17.01 -6.90 -19.26
C GLN A 247 -16.76 -5.64 -18.42
N ALA A 248 -17.21 -5.63 -17.17
CA ALA A 248 -16.96 -4.50 -16.27
C ALA A 248 -15.46 -4.22 -16.07
N ALA A 249 -14.63 -5.28 -16.01
CA ALA A 249 -13.19 -5.12 -15.93
C ALA A 249 -12.61 -4.46 -17.20
N VAL A 250 -13.01 -4.93 -18.40
CA VAL A 250 -12.57 -4.36 -19.68
C VAL A 250 -13.02 -2.92 -19.83
N ASP A 251 -14.27 -2.59 -19.46
CA ASP A 251 -14.82 -1.24 -19.55
C ASP A 251 -14.01 -0.24 -18.68
N ILE A 252 -13.47 -0.68 -17.55
CA ILE A 252 -12.63 0.16 -16.71
C ILE A 252 -11.23 0.30 -17.33
N TYR A 253 -10.58 -0.81 -17.70
CA TYR A 253 -9.23 -0.77 -18.26
C TYR A 253 -9.16 0.02 -19.59
N SER A 254 -10.20 -0.06 -20.43
CA SER A 254 -10.24 0.64 -21.71
C SER A 254 -10.20 2.17 -21.61
N ARG A 255 -10.46 2.72 -20.42
CA ARG A 255 -10.40 4.17 -20.15
C ARG A 255 -9.01 4.67 -19.80
N PHE A 256 -8.07 3.76 -19.53
CA PHE A 256 -6.71 4.13 -19.15
C PHE A 256 -5.90 4.53 -20.37
N ASP A 257 -4.95 5.44 -20.16
CA ASP A 257 -4.01 5.83 -21.20
C ASP A 257 -3.02 4.72 -21.54
N LYS A 258 -2.32 4.88 -22.66
CA LYS A 258 -1.37 3.88 -23.14
C LYS A 258 -0.22 3.62 -22.17
N ALA A 259 0.24 4.65 -21.45
CA ALA A 259 1.34 4.51 -20.49
C ALA A 259 0.91 3.66 -19.29
N THR A 260 -0.29 3.90 -18.75
CA THR A 260 -0.88 3.09 -17.68
C THR A 260 -1.12 1.66 -18.14
N LEU A 261 -1.65 1.44 -19.35
CA LEU A 261 -1.86 0.10 -19.89
C LEU A 261 -0.57 -0.65 -20.20
N ALA A 262 0.55 0.03 -20.42
CA ALA A 262 1.86 -0.59 -20.57
C ALA A 262 2.48 -1.06 -19.23
N MET A 263 1.94 -0.62 -18.09
CA MET A 263 2.39 -1.11 -16.78
C MET A 263 2.03 -2.58 -16.60
N PRO A 264 3.00 -3.46 -16.21
CA PRO A 264 2.74 -4.90 -16.09
C PRO A 264 1.58 -5.25 -15.14
N SER A 265 1.45 -4.55 -14.04
CA SER A 265 0.37 -4.76 -13.06
C SER A 265 -1.03 -4.46 -13.61
N VAL A 266 -1.12 -3.63 -14.63
CA VAL A 266 -2.38 -3.21 -15.26
C VAL A 266 -2.63 -3.99 -16.55
N GLY A 267 -1.69 -3.92 -17.48
CA GLY A 267 -1.87 -4.47 -18.83
C GLY A 267 -1.97 -5.99 -18.87
N LEU A 268 -1.25 -6.72 -17.99
CA LEU A 268 -1.39 -8.17 -17.93
C LEU A 268 -2.79 -8.59 -17.49
N ASN A 269 -3.37 -7.92 -16.49
CA ASN A 269 -4.74 -8.17 -16.04
C ASN A 269 -5.77 -7.77 -17.11
N TYR A 270 -5.51 -6.68 -17.83
CA TYR A 270 -6.37 -6.28 -18.97
C TYR A 270 -6.35 -7.31 -20.09
N ALA A 271 -5.17 -7.81 -20.46
CA ALA A 271 -5.04 -8.86 -21.47
C ALA A 271 -5.78 -10.15 -21.06
N VAL A 272 -5.70 -10.54 -19.78
CA VAL A 272 -6.48 -11.67 -19.24
C VAL A 272 -7.99 -11.42 -19.35
N ALA A 273 -8.47 -10.22 -18.98
CA ALA A 273 -9.88 -9.88 -19.09
C ALA A 273 -10.40 -9.95 -20.53
N LEU A 274 -9.63 -9.43 -21.49
CA LEU A 274 -9.95 -9.50 -22.93
C LEU A 274 -10.03 -10.93 -23.42
N LYS A 275 -9.06 -11.78 -23.05
CA LYS A 275 -9.06 -13.20 -23.43
C LYS A 275 -10.31 -13.93 -22.88
N LEU A 276 -10.69 -13.64 -21.63
CA LEU A 276 -11.86 -14.24 -21.00
C LEU A 276 -13.18 -13.74 -21.62
N LEU A 277 -13.19 -12.57 -22.26
CA LEU A 277 -14.28 -12.06 -23.10
C LEU A 277 -14.27 -12.59 -24.54
N ASN A 278 -13.42 -13.60 -24.83
CA ASN A 278 -13.25 -14.13 -26.18
C ASN A 278 -12.76 -13.10 -27.21
N ARG A 279 -11.86 -12.19 -26.77
CA ARG A 279 -11.18 -11.16 -27.60
C ARG A 279 -9.66 -11.42 -27.65
N PRO A 280 -9.22 -12.57 -28.24
CA PRO A 280 -7.81 -13.01 -28.16
C PRO A 280 -6.86 -12.08 -28.91
N ILE A 281 -7.28 -11.46 -30.02
CA ILE A 281 -6.45 -10.56 -30.83
C ILE A 281 -6.11 -9.31 -30.02
N ASP A 282 -7.12 -8.72 -29.37
CA ASP A 282 -6.92 -7.55 -28.52
C ASP A 282 -6.03 -7.89 -27.33
N ALA A 283 -6.26 -9.06 -26.71
CA ALA A 283 -5.43 -9.55 -25.61
C ALA A 283 -3.95 -9.68 -25.99
N GLN A 284 -3.66 -10.23 -27.19
CA GLN A 284 -2.30 -10.33 -27.72
C GLN A 284 -1.67 -8.97 -27.97
N THR A 285 -2.44 -8.01 -28.48
CA THR A 285 -1.97 -6.64 -28.73
C THR A 285 -1.58 -5.95 -27.43
N VAL A 286 -2.43 -6.04 -26.41
CA VAL A 286 -2.13 -5.46 -25.06
C VAL A 286 -0.91 -6.14 -24.46
N LEU A 287 -0.83 -7.47 -24.51
CA LEU A 287 0.31 -8.22 -24.00
C LEU A 287 1.62 -7.84 -24.70
N GLY A 288 1.60 -7.64 -26.01
CA GLY A 288 2.76 -7.20 -26.77
C GLY A 288 3.28 -5.84 -26.32
N ASN A 289 2.38 -4.90 -26.04
CA ASN A 289 2.74 -3.57 -25.55
C ASN A 289 3.34 -3.63 -24.14
N VAL A 290 2.83 -4.49 -23.27
CA VAL A 290 3.36 -4.69 -21.91
C VAL A 290 4.75 -5.33 -21.95
N THR A 291 4.92 -6.40 -22.71
CA THR A 291 6.20 -7.14 -22.77
C THR A 291 7.30 -6.32 -23.41
N ALA A 292 6.96 -5.44 -24.38
CA ALA A 292 7.92 -4.52 -24.97
C ALA A 292 8.47 -3.48 -23.98
N SER A 293 7.70 -3.16 -22.92
CA SER A 293 8.11 -2.22 -21.85
C SER A 293 8.91 -2.88 -20.73
N MET A 294 8.97 -4.22 -20.69
CA MET A 294 9.64 -4.98 -19.62
C MET A 294 11.09 -5.32 -19.99
N GLY A 295 12.03 -4.99 -19.09
CA GLY A 295 13.44 -5.40 -19.26
C GLY A 295 13.67 -6.89 -19.06
N ALA A 296 12.84 -7.55 -18.20
CA ALA A 296 12.83 -8.98 -17.99
C ALA A 296 11.37 -9.46 -17.83
N ILE A 297 11.05 -10.61 -18.43
CA ILE A 297 9.69 -11.16 -18.35
C ILE A 297 9.50 -11.87 -17.01
N SER A 298 8.59 -11.38 -16.18
CA SER A 298 8.25 -12.01 -14.91
C SER A 298 7.57 -13.37 -15.10
N GLU A 299 7.63 -14.25 -14.09
CA GLU A 299 6.93 -15.53 -14.10
C GLU A 299 5.42 -15.38 -14.37
N TYR A 300 4.83 -14.31 -13.82
CA TYR A 300 3.42 -14.00 -14.07
C TYR A 300 3.15 -13.65 -15.53
N ALA A 301 3.99 -12.81 -16.14
CA ALA A 301 3.86 -12.47 -17.56
C ALA A 301 3.98 -13.69 -18.46
N GLN A 302 4.88 -14.62 -18.14
CA GLN A 302 5.00 -15.90 -18.87
C GLN A 302 3.72 -16.76 -18.74
N LYS A 303 3.12 -16.81 -17.55
CA LYS A 303 1.84 -17.51 -17.34
C LYS A 303 0.70 -16.88 -18.13
N VAL A 304 0.64 -15.54 -18.17
CA VAL A 304 -0.36 -14.80 -18.96
C VAL A 304 -0.14 -15.03 -20.46
N ASP A 305 1.10 -14.95 -20.96
CA ASP A 305 1.42 -15.23 -22.37
C ASP A 305 0.96 -16.63 -22.78
N LYS A 306 1.32 -17.64 -22.00
CA LYS A 306 0.88 -19.03 -22.25
C LYS A 306 -0.64 -19.19 -22.24
N PHE A 307 -1.35 -18.45 -21.37
CA PHE A 307 -2.81 -18.47 -21.31
C PHE A 307 -3.45 -17.81 -22.53
N ILE A 308 -2.90 -16.70 -23.01
CA ILE A 308 -3.46 -15.93 -24.13
C ILE A 308 -3.23 -16.65 -25.45
N ARG A 309 -2.09 -17.35 -25.63
CA ARG A 309 -1.75 -18.07 -26.87
C ARG A 309 -2.46 -19.41 -27.03
N LYS A 310 -3.04 -19.96 -25.97
CA LYS A 310 -3.93 -21.13 -26.01
C LYS A 310 -5.34 -20.75 -26.52
#